data_98d49d5fe70f6da6e97a309497c92424
#
_entry.id   98d49d5fe70f6da6e97a309497c92424
#
_cell.length_a   1.000
_cell.length_b   1.000
_cell.length_c   1.000
_cell.angle_alpha   90.00
_cell.angle_beta   90.00
_cell.angle_gamma   90.00
#
_symmetry.space_group_name_H-M   'P 1'
#
loop_
_entity.id
_entity.type
_entity.pdbx_description
1 polymer ?
#
loop_
_entity_poly.entity_id
_entity_poly.type
_entity_poly.pdbx_seq_one_letter_code
_entity_poly.pdbx_strand_id
1 'polypeptide(L)'
;MAFINYNTKNKVDIFPGIHSAMEHSDQVTFGCVSLEEGVIAPIHSHPHEQWTYILEGQMEFTLDGEKQLLLAGMGAYIPSNVLHGAFAVTACKVIDVFTPVRMDYKALEG
;
A
#
# COMPACT_ATOMS: atom_id res chain seq x y z
N MET A 1 20.78 -8.65 -5.51
CA MET A 1 20.80 -7.52 -6.46
C MET A 1 20.00 -7.90 -7.68
N ALA A 2 19.05 -7.05 -8.10
CA ALA A 2 18.13 -7.38 -9.17
C ALA A 2 17.62 -6.14 -9.88
N PHE A 3 17.37 -6.28 -11.19
CA PHE A 3 16.50 -5.36 -11.92
C PHE A 3 15.09 -5.94 -11.89
N ILE A 4 14.08 -5.09 -11.72
CA ILE A 4 12.69 -5.51 -11.53
C ILE A 4 11.79 -4.70 -12.46
N ASN A 5 10.93 -5.40 -13.20
CA ASN A 5 9.87 -4.75 -13.97
C ASN A 5 8.53 -4.97 -13.28
N TYR A 6 8.09 -3.99 -12.52
CA TYR A 6 6.83 -4.08 -11.78
C TYR A 6 5.61 -4.13 -12.69
N ASN A 7 5.73 -3.67 -13.96
CA ASN A 7 4.62 -3.72 -14.90
C ASN A 7 4.27 -5.17 -15.33
N THR A 8 5.25 -6.05 -15.32
CA THR A 8 5.08 -7.45 -15.74
C THR A 8 5.07 -8.42 -14.57
N LYS A 9 5.34 -7.95 -13.36
CA LYS A 9 5.35 -8.77 -12.16
C LYS A 9 3.93 -9.20 -11.81
N ASN A 10 3.76 -10.44 -11.37
CA ASN A 10 2.49 -10.93 -10.88
C ASN A 10 2.03 -10.12 -9.67
N LYS A 11 0.75 -9.76 -9.65
CA LYS A 11 0.13 -9.04 -8.53
C LYS A 11 -0.57 -10.00 -7.60
N VAL A 12 -0.58 -9.69 -6.31
CA VAL A 12 -1.38 -10.37 -5.31
C VAL A 12 -2.45 -9.44 -4.79
N ASP A 13 -3.60 -9.98 -4.41
CA ASP A 13 -4.70 -9.21 -3.84
C ASP A 13 -4.49 -9.07 -2.34
N ILE A 14 -4.39 -7.84 -1.88
CA ILE A 14 -4.24 -7.52 -0.44
C ILE A 14 -5.61 -7.44 0.21
N PHE A 15 -6.53 -6.73 -0.45
CA PHE A 15 -7.95 -6.66 -0.15
C PHE A 15 -8.71 -6.78 -1.47
N PRO A 16 -10.03 -7.05 -1.47
CA PRO A 16 -10.81 -7.01 -2.71
C PRO A 16 -10.62 -5.69 -3.45
N GLY A 17 -10.23 -5.75 -4.72
CA GLY A 17 -9.98 -4.58 -5.56
C GLY A 17 -8.65 -3.87 -5.33
N ILE A 18 -7.78 -4.39 -4.47
CA ILE A 18 -6.46 -3.84 -4.19
C ILE A 18 -5.40 -4.87 -4.56
N HIS A 19 -4.59 -4.55 -5.57
CA HIS A 19 -3.62 -5.45 -6.18
C HIS A 19 -2.22 -4.89 -6.02
N SER A 20 -1.27 -5.69 -5.55
CA SER A 20 0.09 -5.23 -5.31
C SER A 20 1.12 -6.11 -6.01
N ALA A 21 2.03 -5.47 -6.75
CA ALA A 21 3.26 -6.09 -7.24
C ALA A 21 4.36 -5.74 -6.25
N MET A 22 4.91 -6.75 -5.57
CA MET A 22 5.82 -6.54 -4.43
C MET A 22 7.17 -7.19 -4.63
N GLU A 23 8.18 -6.59 -4.02
CA GLU A 23 9.48 -7.18 -3.78
C GLU A 23 9.83 -7.11 -2.30
N HIS A 24 10.57 -8.09 -1.83
CA HIS A 24 10.96 -8.21 -0.44
C HIS A 24 12.47 -8.41 -0.34
N SER A 25 13.12 -7.59 0.51
CA SER A 25 14.46 -7.88 1.00
C SER A 25 14.36 -8.56 2.37
N ASP A 26 15.48 -8.72 3.05
CA ASP A 26 15.45 -9.23 4.43
C ASP A 26 14.80 -8.24 5.41
N GLN A 27 14.71 -6.96 5.06
CA GLN A 27 14.28 -5.90 5.97
C GLN A 27 13.07 -5.10 5.47
N VAL A 28 12.83 -5.06 4.17
CA VAL A 28 11.87 -4.14 3.56
C VAL A 28 10.95 -4.87 2.59
N THR A 29 9.68 -4.49 2.59
CA THR A 29 8.74 -4.79 1.51
C THR A 29 8.44 -3.51 0.75
N PHE A 30 8.63 -3.56 -0.57
CA PHE A 30 8.30 -2.49 -1.51
C PHE A 30 7.16 -2.95 -2.40
N GLY A 31 6.08 -2.17 -2.46
CA GLY A 31 4.90 -2.52 -3.26
C GLY A 31 4.47 -1.41 -4.21
N CYS A 32 4.17 -1.80 -5.45
CA CYS A 32 3.44 -0.97 -6.40
C CYS A 32 1.99 -1.44 -6.39
N VAL A 33 1.10 -0.62 -5.87
CA VAL A 33 -0.27 -0.99 -5.54
C VAL A 33 -1.24 -0.29 -6.47
N SER A 34 -2.18 -1.05 -7.01
CA SER A 34 -3.29 -0.53 -7.81
C SER A 34 -4.59 -0.72 -7.03
N LEU A 35 -5.39 0.34 -6.92
CA LEU A 35 -6.70 0.30 -6.27
C LEU A 35 -7.76 0.63 -7.30
N GLU A 36 -8.80 -0.21 -7.39
CA GLU A 36 -9.96 0.06 -8.23
C GLU A 36 -10.79 1.18 -7.61
N GLU A 37 -11.47 1.97 -8.45
CA GLU A 37 -12.35 3.03 -7.98
C GLU A 37 -13.39 2.49 -7.00
N GLY A 38 -13.59 3.19 -5.89
CA GLY A 38 -14.59 2.87 -4.89
C GLY A 38 -14.20 1.81 -3.88
N VAL A 39 -13.01 1.22 -3.99
CA VAL A 39 -12.59 0.19 -3.02
C VAL A 39 -12.19 0.80 -1.68
N ILE A 40 -12.38 0.01 -0.65
CA ILE A 40 -12.05 0.37 0.72
C ILE A 40 -10.98 -0.58 1.24
N ALA A 41 -9.88 -0.02 1.73
CA ALA A 41 -8.99 -0.71 2.66
C ALA A 41 -9.51 -0.39 4.05
N PRO A 42 -10.07 -1.38 4.77
CA PRO A 42 -10.70 -1.11 6.07
C PRO A 42 -9.68 -0.61 7.10
N ILE A 43 -10.17 0.04 8.15
CA ILE A 43 -9.32 0.49 9.25
C ILE A 43 -8.66 -0.74 9.88
N HIS A 44 -7.35 -0.71 9.94
CA HIS A 44 -6.52 -1.80 10.47
C HIS A 44 -5.20 -1.24 11.01
N SER A 45 -4.42 -2.10 11.62
CA SER A 45 -3.06 -1.77 12.06
C SER A 45 -2.16 -2.99 11.87
N HIS A 46 -0.86 -2.75 11.88
CA HIS A 46 0.17 -3.78 11.79
C HIS A 46 1.45 -3.27 12.45
N PRO A 47 2.33 -4.17 12.91
CA PRO A 47 3.57 -3.77 13.60
C PRO A 47 4.60 -3.10 12.70
N HIS A 48 4.45 -3.24 11.38
CA HIS A 48 5.35 -2.60 10.41
C HIS A 48 5.08 -1.11 10.35
N GLU A 49 6.12 -0.28 10.27
CA GLU A 49 5.92 1.10 9.81
C GLU A 49 5.71 1.10 8.31
N GLN A 50 4.96 2.06 7.82
CA GLN A 50 4.58 2.16 6.42
C GLN A 50 4.75 3.57 5.91
N TRP A 51 5.30 3.69 4.70
CA TRP A 51 5.33 4.92 3.92
C TRP A 51 4.50 4.71 2.67
N THR A 52 3.56 5.61 2.40
CA THR A 52 2.68 5.57 1.24
C THR A 52 2.87 6.81 0.40
N TYR A 53 3.01 6.64 -0.91
CA TYR A 53 3.15 7.73 -1.87
C TYR A 53 2.13 7.55 -3.00
N ILE A 54 1.33 8.57 -3.28
CA ILE A 54 0.32 8.53 -4.33
C ILE A 54 0.96 8.91 -5.67
N LEU A 55 0.94 7.97 -6.62
CA LEU A 55 1.41 8.20 -8.00
C LEU A 55 0.30 8.78 -8.88
N GLU A 56 -0.90 8.24 -8.77
CA GLU A 56 -2.06 8.61 -9.58
C GLU A 56 -3.34 8.48 -8.77
N GLY A 57 -4.31 9.33 -9.05
CA GLY A 57 -5.65 9.23 -8.50
C GLY A 57 -5.86 10.06 -7.24
N GLN A 58 -7.04 9.87 -6.65
CA GLN A 58 -7.47 10.55 -5.44
C GLN A 58 -7.85 9.52 -4.39
N MET A 59 -7.27 9.62 -3.22
CA MET A 59 -7.46 8.68 -2.12
C MET A 59 -7.81 9.43 -0.85
N GLU A 60 -8.95 9.09 -0.24
CA GLU A 60 -9.25 9.54 1.12
C GLU A 60 -8.53 8.60 2.10
N PHE A 61 -7.59 9.12 2.84
CA PHE A 61 -6.77 8.35 3.76
C PHE A 61 -7.15 8.70 5.20
N THR A 62 -7.36 7.68 6.03
CA THR A 62 -7.61 7.84 7.46
C THR A 62 -6.38 7.39 8.23
N LEU A 63 -5.82 8.28 9.03
CA LEU A 63 -4.64 8.04 9.84
C LEU A 63 -4.93 8.46 11.28
N ASP A 64 -4.98 7.48 12.18
CA ASP A 64 -5.28 7.70 13.60
C ASP A 64 -6.54 8.57 13.80
N GLY A 65 -7.60 8.26 13.05
CA GLY A 65 -8.88 8.96 13.10
C GLY A 65 -8.97 10.24 12.28
N GLU A 66 -7.87 10.74 11.75
CA GLU A 66 -7.85 11.94 10.91
C GLU A 66 -7.97 11.56 9.44
N LYS A 67 -8.90 12.19 8.73
CA LYS A 67 -9.11 11.97 7.29
C LYS A 67 -8.49 13.10 6.48
N GLN A 68 -7.84 12.72 5.38
CA GLN A 68 -7.32 13.68 4.42
C GLN A 68 -7.43 13.12 3.01
N LEU A 69 -7.79 13.97 2.05
CA LEU A 69 -7.72 13.61 0.62
C LEU A 69 -6.28 13.74 0.15
N LEU A 70 -5.72 12.63 -0.32
CA LEU A 70 -4.37 12.58 -0.87
C LEU A 70 -4.45 12.54 -2.40
N LEU A 71 -3.66 13.39 -3.03
CA LEU A 71 -3.52 13.51 -4.48
C LEU A 71 -2.12 13.06 -4.90
N ALA A 72 -1.89 12.94 -6.21
CA ALA A 72 -0.57 12.60 -6.74
C ALA A 72 0.52 13.54 -6.17
N GLY A 73 1.62 12.97 -5.70
CA GLY A 73 2.70 13.69 -5.05
C GLY A 73 2.55 13.83 -3.54
N MET A 74 1.40 13.44 -2.99
CA MET A 74 1.16 13.43 -1.54
C MET A 74 1.30 12.01 -1.00
N GLY A 75 1.45 11.89 0.30
CA GLY A 75 1.57 10.59 0.93
C GLY A 75 1.32 10.62 2.42
N ALA A 76 1.58 9.49 3.07
CA ALA A 76 1.41 9.32 4.51
C ALA A 76 2.56 8.52 5.11
N TYR A 77 2.94 8.86 6.32
CA TYR A 77 3.79 8.05 7.17
C TYR A 77 2.94 7.43 8.28
N ILE A 78 2.95 6.12 8.36
CA ILE A 78 2.17 5.37 9.33
C ILE A 78 3.14 4.67 10.29
N PRO A 79 3.25 5.16 11.53
CA PRO A 79 4.05 4.47 12.55
C PRO A 79 3.52 3.07 12.84
N SER A 80 4.38 2.24 13.44
CA SER A 80 4.00 0.90 13.91
C SER A 80 2.72 0.94 14.75
N ASN A 81 1.77 0.03 14.45
CA ASN A 81 0.52 -0.19 15.18
C ASN A 81 -0.49 0.98 15.18
N VAL A 82 -0.29 2.00 14.36
CA VAL A 82 -1.25 3.10 14.23
C VAL A 82 -2.38 2.69 13.29
N LEU A 83 -3.63 2.92 13.72
CA LEU A 83 -4.81 2.61 12.92
C LEU A 83 -4.87 3.47 11.67
N HIS A 84 -5.14 2.85 10.54
CA HIS A 84 -5.24 3.51 9.24
C HIS A 84 -6.11 2.74 8.28
N GLY A 85 -6.60 3.45 7.27
CA GLY A 85 -7.39 2.88 6.20
C GLY A 85 -7.48 3.85 5.03
N ALA A 86 -8.10 3.43 3.95
CA ALA A 86 -8.18 4.22 2.75
C ALA A 86 -9.45 3.93 1.95
N PHE A 87 -9.89 4.94 1.20
CA PHE A 87 -10.97 4.84 0.23
C PHE A 87 -10.48 5.43 -1.10
N ALA A 88 -10.55 4.65 -2.17
CA ALA A 88 -10.17 5.11 -3.51
C ALA A 88 -11.33 5.89 -4.13
N VAL A 89 -11.25 7.21 -4.09
CA VAL A 89 -12.26 8.08 -4.71
C VAL A 89 -12.28 7.88 -6.22
N THR A 90 -11.09 7.76 -6.81
CA THR A 90 -10.88 7.31 -8.19
C THR A 90 -10.02 6.06 -8.17
N ALA A 91 -9.81 5.42 -9.31
CA ALA A 91 -8.75 4.42 -9.43
C ALA A 91 -7.42 5.07 -9.03
N CYS A 92 -6.60 4.37 -8.27
CA CYS A 92 -5.34 4.89 -7.73
C CYS A 92 -4.17 3.96 -8.03
N LYS A 93 -2.98 4.56 -8.14
CA LYS A 93 -1.71 3.85 -8.09
C LYS A 93 -0.86 4.48 -7.00
N VAL A 94 -0.34 3.64 -6.11
CA VAL A 94 0.46 4.08 -4.97
C VAL A 94 1.70 3.22 -4.82
N ILE A 95 2.70 3.77 -4.14
CA ILE A 95 3.86 3.01 -3.66
C ILE A 95 3.71 2.89 -2.15
N ASP A 96 3.81 1.65 -1.65
CA ASP A 96 3.88 1.35 -0.22
C ASP A 96 5.23 0.74 0.12
N VAL A 97 5.85 1.25 1.17
CA VAL A 97 7.10 0.70 1.70
C VAL A 97 6.88 0.33 3.16
N PHE A 98 7.23 -0.90 3.51
CA PHE A 98 7.06 -1.44 4.86
C PHE A 98 8.40 -1.87 5.43
N THR A 99 8.60 -1.62 6.72
CA THR A 99 9.70 -2.17 7.49
C THR A 99 9.22 -2.57 8.90
N PRO A 100 9.59 -3.73 9.43
CA PRO A 100 10.31 -4.83 8.77
C PRO A 100 9.54 -5.44 7.60
N VAL A 101 10.16 -6.38 6.92
CA VAL A 101 9.55 -7.09 5.78
C VAL A 101 8.19 -7.69 6.14
N ARG A 102 7.22 -7.57 5.23
CA ARG A 102 5.88 -8.14 5.40
C ARG A 102 5.89 -9.63 5.08
N MET A 103 6.16 -10.45 6.08
CA MET A 103 6.15 -11.91 5.94
C MET A 103 4.77 -12.45 5.55
N ASP A 104 3.71 -11.81 6.01
CA ASP A 104 2.34 -12.14 5.65
C ASP A 104 2.07 -11.90 4.16
N TYR A 105 2.55 -10.80 3.60
CA TYR A 105 2.42 -10.52 2.17
C TYR A 105 3.31 -11.42 1.32
N LYS A 106 4.52 -11.70 1.79
CA LYS A 106 5.43 -12.64 1.13
C LYS A 106 4.81 -14.03 1.02
N ALA A 107 4.08 -14.48 2.03
CA ALA A 107 3.37 -15.76 2.03
C ALA A 107 2.26 -15.82 0.98
N LEU A 108 1.65 -14.69 0.58
CA LEU A 108 0.63 -14.64 -0.46
C LEU A 108 1.20 -14.94 -1.86
N GLU A 109 2.48 -14.77 -2.05
CA GLU A 109 3.13 -15.02 -3.35
C GLU A 109 3.44 -16.50 -3.59
N GLY A 110 3.15 -17.33 -2.64
CA GLY A 110 3.37 -18.78 -2.71
C GLY A 110 4.63 -19.21 -2.01
#